data_6113b271f9549a757b8e7460764afd1b
#
_entry.id   6113b271f9549a757b8e7460764afd1b
#
_cell.length_a   1.000
_cell.length_b   1.000
_cell.length_c   1.000
_cell.angle_alpha   90.00
_cell.angle_beta   90.00
_cell.angle_gamma   90.00
#
_symmetry.space_group_name_H-M   'P 1'
#
loop_
_entity.id
_entity.type
_entity.pdbx_description
1 polymer ?
#
loop_
_entity_poly.entity_id
_entity_poly.type
_entity_poly.pdbx_seq_one_letter_code
_entity_poly.pdbx_strand_id
1 'polypeptide(L)'
;MILIIDDDSAIRSSLSFMLKRAKYEVQAVAGPREAIEIVRSVAPQLILMDMNFTLSTTGEEGLTLLKQVKIFRPDVPVILMTA
;
A
#
# COMPACT_ATOMS: atom_id res chain seq x y z
N MET A 1 0.05 6.22 10.78
CA MET A 1 -0.90 5.43 9.97
C MET A 1 -0.13 4.50 9.05
N ILE A 2 -0.58 3.26 8.94
CA ILE A 2 -0.03 2.27 8.01
C ILE A 2 -0.96 2.16 6.82
N LEU A 3 -0.44 2.29 5.62
CA LEU A 3 -1.21 2.18 4.38
C LEU A 3 -1.00 0.80 3.75
N ILE A 4 -2.09 0.11 3.48
CA ILE A 4 -2.08 -1.19 2.80
C ILE A 4 -2.61 -1.00 1.39
N ILE A 5 -1.86 -1.46 0.40
CA ILE A 5 -2.24 -1.40 -1.01
C ILE A 5 -2.28 -2.81 -1.56
N ASP A 6 -3.48 -3.34 -1.74
CA ASP A 6 -3.69 -4.70 -2.22
C ASP A 6 -5.08 -4.79 -2.85
N ASP A 7 -5.19 -5.41 -4.00
CA ASP A 7 -6.48 -5.57 -4.68
C ASP A 7 -7.34 -6.71 -4.11
N ASP A 8 -6.75 -7.57 -3.29
CA ASP A 8 -7.48 -8.66 -2.65
C ASP A 8 -8.13 -8.18 -1.36
N SER A 9 -9.47 -8.18 -1.34
CA SER A 9 -10.22 -7.70 -0.17
C SER A 9 -9.99 -8.55 1.07
N ALA A 10 -9.76 -9.85 0.92
CA ALA A 10 -9.50 -10.72 2.06
C ALA A 10 -8.16 -10.39 2.71
N ILE A 11 -7.15 -10.11 1.91
CA ILE A 11 -5.83 -9.69 2.42
C ILE A 11 -5.93 -8.33 3.11
N ARG A 12 -6.61 -7.36 2.49
CA ARG A 12 -6.83 -6.06 3.12
C ARG A 12 -7.50 -6.19 4.49
N SER A 13 -8.56 -7.00 4.56
CA SER A 13 -9.28 -7.21 5.81
C SER A 13 -8.42 -7.88 6.86
N SER A 14 -7.70 -8.94 6.49
CA SER A 14 -6.85 -9.70 7.42
C SER A 14 -5.72 -8.84 7.99
N LEU A 15 -5.00 -8.13 7.12
CA LEU A 15 -3.90 -7.27 7.55
C LEU A 15 -4.40 -6.10 8.39
N SER A 16 -5.52 -5.49 7.98
CA SER A 16 -6.10 -4.39 8.76
C SER A 16 -6.50 -4.84 10.15
N PHE A 17 -7.13 -6.02 10.25
CA PHE A 17 -7.52 -6.58 11.54
C PHE A 17 -6.31 -6.81 12.45
N MET A 18 -5.28 -7.45 11.92
CA MET A 18 -4.07 -7.75 12.69
C MET A 18 -3.38 -6.48 13.19
N LEU A 19 -3.23 -5.50 12.31
CA LEU A 19 -2.53 -4.26 12.66
C LEU A 19 -3.34 -3.40 13.61
N LYS A 20 -4.66 -3.35 13.46
CA LYS A 20 -5.53 -2.64 14.41
C LYS A 20 -5.50 -3.28 15.78
N ARG A 21 -5.43 -4.60 15.86
CA ARG A 21 -5.26 -5.29 17.14
C ARG A 21 -3.96 -4.92 17.83
N ALA A 22 -2.93 -4.64 17.05
CA ALA A 22 -1.64 -4.18 17.57
C ALA A 22 -1.62 -2.67 17.83
N LYS A 23 -2.78 -2.01 17.78
CA LYS A 23 -2.95 -0.58 18.12
C LYS A 23 -2.42 0.40 17.06
N TYR A 24 -2.28 -0.04 15.82
CA TYR A 24 -1.91 0.86 14.74
C TYR A 24 -3.14 1.41 14.04
N GLU A 25 -3.05 2.66 13.58
CA GLU A 25 -4.01 3.19 12.63
C GLU A 25 -3.70 2.64 11.24
N VAL A 26 -4.72 2.20 10.53
CA VAL A 26 -4.56 1.53 9.24
C VAL A 26 -5.57 2.08 8.24
N GLN A 27 -5.11 2.31 7.02
CA GLN A 27 -5.99 2.49 5.87
C GLN A 27 -5.61 1.47 4.81
N ALA A 28 -6.60 0.92 4.13
CA ALA A 28 -6.38 -0.07 3.11
C ALA A 28 -7.10 0.34 1.83
N VAL A 29 -6.41 0.25 0.71
CA VAL A 29 -6.93 0.63 -0.60
C VAL A 29 -6.68 -0.48 -1.62
N ALA A 30 -7.51 -0.50 -2.66
CA ALA A 30 -7.48 -1.56 -3.65
C ALA A 30 -6.60 -1.24 -4.85
N GLY A 31 -6.27 0.01 -5.09
CA GLY A 31 -5.57 0.38 -6.30
C GLY A 31 -4.67 1.60 -6.18
N PRO A 32 -3.94 1.90 -7.27
CA PRO A 32 -2.93 2.95 -7.25
C PRO A 32 -3.50 4.35 -7.10
N ARG A 33 -4.68 4.63 -7.67
CA ARG A 33 -5.26 5.97 -7.60
C ARG A 33 -5.54 6.37 -6.16
N GLU A 34 -6.23 5.51 -5.42
CA GLU A 34 -6.56 5.76 -4.03
C GLU A 34 -5.31 5.85 -3.18
N ALA A 35 -4.32 5.02 -3.47
CA ALA A 35 -3.04 5.03 -2.76
C ALA A 35 -2.34 6.38 -2.91
N ILE A 36 -2.27 6.90 -4.13
CA ILE A 36 -1.60 8.17 -4.38
C ILE A 36 -2.34 9.33 -3.70
N GLU A 37 -3.66 9.32 -3.70
CA GLU A 37 -4.44 10.34 -3.01
C GLU A 37 -4.10 10.38 -1.52
N ILE A 38 -4.00 9.21 -0.88
CA ILE A 38 -3.66 9.13 0.53
C ILE A 38 -2.21 9.57 0.78
N VAL A 39 -1.29 9.11 -0.04
CA VAL A 39 0.14 9.46 0.12
C VAL A 39 0.36 10.96 -0.01
N ARG A 40 -0.40 11.62 -0.88
CA ARG A 40 -0.30 13.08 -1.06
C ARG A 40 -0.89 13.84 0.11
N SER A 41 -1.99 13.36 0.68
CA SER A 41 -2.75 14.07 1.72
C SER A 41 -2.23 13.77 3.12
N VAL A 42 -1.83 12.54 3.38
CA VAL A 42 -1.43 12.04 4.68
C VAL A 42 -0.08 11.37 4.53
N ALA A 43 0.83 11.62 5.46
CA ALA A 43 2.14 10.98 5.44
C ALA A 43 2.06 9.65 6.20
N PRO A 44 1.94 8.51 5.50
CA PRO A 44 1.94 7.22 6.20
C PRO A 44 3.31 6.95 6.82
N GLN A 45 3.30 6.24 7.95
CA GLN A 45 4.53 5.82 8.61
C GLN A 45 5.16 4.62 7.91
N LEU A 46 4.33 3.83 7.26
CA LEU A 46 4.74 2.59 6.59
C LEU A 46 3.73 2.27 5.50
N ILE A 47 4.19 1.74 4.39
CA ILE A 47 3.34 1.26 3.31
C ILE A 47 3.60 -0.22 3.09
N LEU A 48 2.53 -1.01 3.11
CA LEU A 48 2.56 -2.42 2.70
C LEU A 48 1.94 -2.49 1.31
N MET A 49 2.73 -2.81 0.31
CA MET A 49 2.32 -2.76 -1.09
C MET A 49 2.41 -4.14 -1.72
N ASP A 50 1.30 -4.61 -2.28
CA ASP A 50 1.30 -5.82 -3.10
C ASP A 50 1.84 -5.49 -4.48
N MET A 51 2.85 -6.21 -4.92
CA MET A 51 3.43 -6.02 -6.26
C MET A 51 2.55 -6.57 -7.36
N ASN A 52 1.61 -7.42 -7.01
CA ASN A 52 0.74 -8.11 -7.97
C ASN A 52 -0.71 -7.62 -7.87
N PHE A 53 -0.91 -6.38 -7.47
CA PHE A 53 -2.28 -5.86 -7.26
C PHE A 53 -3.02 -5.58 -8.56
N THR A 54 -2.46 -5.90 -9.69
CA THR A 54 -3.10 -5.75 -10.99
C THR A 54 -3.09 -7.09 -11.73
N LEU A 55 -3.80 -7.15 -12.84
CA LEU A 55 -3.78 -8.32 -13.70
C LEU A 55 -2.46 -8.50 -14.45
N SER A 56 -1.56 -7.53 -14.35
CA SER A 56 -0.24 -7.62 -14.97
C SER A 56 0.64 -8.60 -14.21
N THR A 57 1.26 -9.51 -14.93
CA THR A 57 2.20 -10.47 -14.36
C THR A 57 3.63 -9.92 -14.33
N THR A 58 3.86 -8.74 -14.88
CA THR A 58 5.20 -8.16 -14.98
C THR A 58 5.59 -7.32 -13.77
N GLY A 59 4.62 -6.93 -12.95
CA GLY A 59 4.88 -6.05 -11.82
C GLY A 59 5.13 -4.59 -12.19
N GLU A 60 4.92 -4.21 -13.45
CA GLU A 60 5.19 -2.84 -13.91
C GLU A 60 4.36 -1.79 -13.18
N GLU A 61 3.09 -2.08 -12.92
CA GLU A 61 2.22 -1.13 -12.24
C GLU A 61 2.65 -0.93 -10.79
N GLY A 62 3.10 -2.00 -10.13
CA GLY A 62 3.64 -1.91 -8.79
C GLY A 62 4.91 -1.06 -8.74
N LEU A 63 5.81 -1.24 -9.71
CA LEU A 63 7.03 -0.43 -9.79
C LEU A 63 6.71 1.03 -10.07
N THR A 64 5.75 1.29 -10.97
CA THR A 64 5.32 2.66 -11.28
C THR A 64 4.76 3.33 -10.02
N LEU A 65 3.89 2.63 -9.30
CA LEU A 65 3.33 3.16 -8.08
C LEU A 65 4.41 3.41 -7.02
N LEU A 66 5.35 2.50 -6.86
CA LEU A 66 6.45 2.68 -5.92
C LEU A 66 7.25 3.95 -6.24
N LYS A 67 7.55 4.19 -7.51
CA LYS A 67 8.26 5.39 -7.94
C LYS A 67 7.46 6.65 -7.62
N GLN A 68 6.16 6.64 -7.86
CA GLN A 68 5.29 7.79 -7.57
C GLN A 68 5.23 8.06 -6.07
N VAL A 69 5.09 7.02 -5.27
CA VAL A 69 5.09 7.14 -3.81
C VAL A 69 6.39 7.79 -3.33
N LYS A 70 7.52 7.36 -3.86
CA LYS A 70 8.83 7.88 -3.45
C LYS A 70 9.05 9.33 -3.90
N ILE A 71 8.37 9.78 -4.95
CA ILE A 71 8.40 11.18 -5.34
C ILE A 71 7.70 12.04 -4.28
N PHE A 72 6.53 11.62 -3.81
CA PHE A 72 5.76 12.39 -2.82
C PHE A 72 6.30 12.24 -1.39
N ARG A 73 6.76 11.05 -1.05
CA ARG A 73 7.24 10.72 0.31
C ARG A 73 8.52 9.91 0.22
N PRO A 74 9.66 10.55 -0.07
CA PRO A 74 10.91 9.83 -0.31
C PRO A 74 11.42 9.04 0.90
N ASP A 75 11.03 9.42 2.11
CA ASP A 75 11.53 8.78 3.32
C ASP A 75 10.60 7.70 3.89
N VAL A 76 9.43 7.48 3.27
CA VAL A 76 8.50 6.49 3.81
C VAL A 76 9.00 5.07 3.53
N PRO A 77 9.06 4.20 4.56
CA PRO A 77 9.40 2.80 4.31
C PRO A 77 8.28 2.09 3.56
N VAL A 78 8.65 1.28 2.58
CA VAL A 78 7.71 0.48 1.80
C VAL A 78 8.14 -0.98 1.89
N ILE A 79 7.23 -1.83 2.34
CA ILE A 79 7.42 -3.27 2.34
C ILE A 79 6.65 -3.84 1.16
N LEU A 80 7.36 -4.51 0.26
CA LEU A 80 6.75 -5.11 -0.92
C LEU A 80 6.30 -6.53 -0.57
N MET A 81 5.03 -6.81 -0.82
CA MET A 81 4.46 -8.13 -0.62
C MET A 81 4.43 -8.83 -1.97
N THR A 82 5.01 -10.03 -2.04
CA THR A 82 5.04 -10.84 -3.26
C THR A 82 4.39 -12.18 -2.97
N ALA A 83 3.70 -12.68 -3.97
CA ALA A 83 3.08 -14.00 -3.86
C ALA A 83 4.10 -15.09 -4.19
#